data_4bb4408c8311abc1e88a2d9242037c42
#
_entry.id   4bb4408c8311abc1e88a2d9242037c42
#
_cell.length_a   1.000
_cell.length_b   1.000
_cell.length_c   1.000
_cell.angle_alpha   90.00
_cell.angle_beta   90.00
_cell.angle_gamma   90.00
#
_symmetry.space_group_name_H-M   'P 1'
#
loop_
_entity.id
_entity.type
_entity.pdbx_description
1 polymer ?
#
loop_
_entity_poly.entity_id
_entity_poly.type
_entity_poly.pdbx_seq_one_letter_code
_entity_poly.pdbx_strand_id
1 'polypeptide(L)'
;MNEKIDYSKGIYDARQLGAGRMFILGVQHMFAMFGATVLVPLLTGLSVSTTLLCAGLGTLLFHLVTKKKVPAFLGSSFAYLGGFSIVAPMLADADGNLTVANTKMLPYACAAIAFSGLVYLVASLLISTFGIRRIMKFFPPVVTGPIIISIGLILAPSAITNCQANWLLAFVALGTVIVCNIWGKGMVKILPILIGVLVSYAVALVTGAVDFQRISEAAWIGIPLHKEAMGL
;
A
#
# COMPACT_ATOMS: atom_id res chain seq x y z
N MET A 1 -11.17 -10.10 -35.24
CA MET A 1 -11.69 -8.74 -35.45
C MET A 1 -11.16 -7.87 -34.32
N ASN A 2 -10.22 -6.95 -34.61
CA ASN A 2 -9.73 -5.98 -33.62
C ASN A 2 -10.72 -4.83 -33.58
N GLU A 3 -11.75 -4.90 -32.74
CA GLU A 3 -12.52 -3.70 -32.42
C GLU A 3 -11.57 -2.67 -31.82
N LYS A 4 -11.49 -1.49 -32.43
CA LYS A 4 -10.72 -0.38 -31.89
C LYS A 4 -11.32 0.01 -30.55
N ILE A 5 -10.55 -0.18 -29.47
CA ILE A 5 -10.98 0.16 -28.11
C ILE A 5 -11.22 1.67 -28.08
N ASP A 6 -12.45 2.07 -27.77
CA ASP A 6 -12.80 3.47 -27.56
C ASP A 6 -12.36 3.91 -26.16
N TYR A 7 -11.21 4.55 -26.07
CA TYR A 7 -10.64 5.05 -24.81
C TYR A 7 -11.40 6.24 -24.20
N SER A 8 -12.41 6.79 -24.90
CA SER A 8 -13.27 7.84 -24.34
C SER A 8 -14.30 7.27 -23.36
N LYS A 9 -14.59 5.97 -23.47
CA LYS A 9 -15.46 5.22 -22.58
C LYS A 9 -14.59 4.42 -21.61
N GLY A 10 -14.97 4.40 -20.32
CA GLY A 10 -14.27 3.58 -19.33
C GLY A 10 -14.25 2.11 -19.74
N ILE A 11 -13.10 1.44 -19.57
CA ILE A 11 -12.95 0.01 -19.85
C ILE A 11 -13.43 -0.76 -18.62
N TYR A 12 -14.58 -1.40 -18.73
CA TYR A 12 -15.19 -2.17 -17.63
C TYR A 12 -14.82 -3.65 -17.64
N ASP A 13 -14.24 -4.16 -18.72
CA ASP A 13 -13.73 -5.52 -18.82
C ASP A 13 -12.28 -5.48 -19.34
N ALA A 14 -11.34 -5.83 -18.48
CA ALA A 14 -9.91 -5.82 -18.79
C ALA A 14 -9.54 -6.78 -19.93
N ARG A 15 -10.36 -7.81 -20.21
CA ARG A 15 -10.11 -8.77 -21.29
C ARG A 15 -10.08 -8.11 -22.66
N GLN A 16 -10.77 -6.98 -22.82
CA GLN A 16 -10.78 -6.20 -24.07
C GLN A 16 -9.40 -5.63 -24.43
N LEU A 17 -8.51 -5.48 -23.43
CA LEU A 17 -7.17 -4.92 -23.63
C LEU A 17 -6.18 -5.89 -24.30
N GLY A 18 -6.48 -7.19 -24.28
CA GLY A 18 -5.56 -8.24 -24.71
C GLY A 18 -4.48 -8.56 -23.67
N ALA A 19 -3.92 -9.78 -23.75
CA ALA A 19 -3.03 -10.33 -22.72
C ALA A 19 -1.77 -9.47 -22.46
N GLY A 20 -1.14 -8.93 -23.52
CA GLY A 20 0.08 -8.13 -23.38
C GLY A 20 -0.14 -6.82 -22.60
N ARG A 21 -1.19 -6.07 -22.94
CA ARG A 21 -1.52 -4.83 -22.21
C ARG A 21 -1.99 -5.11 -20.79
N MET A 22 -2.78 -6.17 -20.58
CA MET A 22 -3.17 -6.59 -19.23
C MET A 22 -1.97 -6.91 -18.35
N PHE A 23 -0.96 -7.60 -18.90
CA PHE A 23 0.26 -7.92 -18.17
C PHE A 23 1.03 -6.66 -17.77
N ILE A 24 1.24 -5.73 -18.70
CA ILE A 24 1.93 -4.45 -18.43
C ILE A 24 1.19 -3.64 -17.36
N LEU A 25 -0.13 -3.52 -17.47
CA LEU A 25 -0.94 -2.80 -16.48
C LEU A 25 -0.96 -3.51 -15.12
N GLY A 26 -0.94 -4.85 -15.10
CA GLY A 26 -0.84 -5.63 -13.87
C GLY A 26 0.49 -5.39 -13.15
N VAL A 27 1.61 -5.45 -13.87
CA VAL A 27 2.94 -5.14 -13.34
C VAL A 27 3.00 -3.70 -12.82
N GLN A 28 2.50 -2.75 -13.60
CA GLN A 28 2.40 -1.35 -13.19
C GLN A 28 1.60 -1.17 -11.90
N HIS A 29 0.46 -1.83 -11.79
CA HIS A 29 -0.40 -1.74 -10.61
C HIS A 29 0.26 -2.36 -9.37
N MET A 30 0.98 -3.47 -9.54
CA MET A 30 1.78 -4.08 -8.49
C MET A 30 2.82 -3.10 -7.93
N PHE A 31 3.56 -2.42 -8.80
CA PHE A 31 4.55 -1.43 -8.37
C PHE A 31 3.92 -0.17 -7.76
N ALA A 32 2.78 0.28 -8.25
CA ALA A 32 2.07 1.42 -7.67
C ALA A 32 1.63 1.14 -6.22
N MET A 33 1.24 -0.09 -5.91
CA MET A 33 0.80 -0.51 -4.57
C MET A 33 1.95 -0.99 -3.66
N PHE A 34 3.14 -1.21 -4.21
CA PHE A 34 4.29 -1.75 -3.49
C PHE A 34 4.63 -0.91 -2.26
N GLY A 35 4.71 0.43 -2.41
CA GLY A 35 5.07 1.34 -1.33
C GLY A 35 4.14 1.20 -0.11
N ALA A 36 2.83 1.22 -0.32
CA ALA A 36 1.87 1.07 0.78
C ALA A 36 1.91 -0.33 1.38
N THR A 37 2.03 -1.38 0.55
CA THR A 37 1.99 -2.77 1.02
C THR A 37 3.21 -3.14 1.86
N VAL A 38 4.35 -2.51 1.63
CA VAL A 38 5.59 -2.71 2.42
C VAL A 38 5.66 -1.74 3.60
N LEU A 39 5.28 -0.47 3.41
CA LEU A 39 5.46 0.55 4.45
C LEU A 39 4.49 0.36 5.63
N VAL A 40 3.25 -0.02 5.37
CA VAL A 40 2.27 -0.23 6.46
C VAL A 40 2.74 -1.30 7.46
N PRO A 41 3.16 -2.52 7.06
CA PRO A 41 3.68 -3.49 8.02
C PRO A 41 4.93 -2.99 8.77
N LEU A 42 5.83 -2.25 8.12
CA LEU A 42 6.99 -1.66 8.80
C LEU A 42 6.59 -0.67 9.89
N LEU A 43 5.57 0.15 9.65
CA LEU A 43 5.07 1.14 10.62
C LEU A 43 4.23 0.54 11.74
N THR A 44 3.67 -0.64 11.55
CA THR A 44 2.79 -1.31 12.52
C THR A 44 3.47 -2.45 13.27
N GLY A 45 4.68 -2.84 12.84
CA GLY A 45 5.39 -3.98 13.40
C GLY A 45 4.91 -5.35 12.89
N LEU A 46 4.06 -5.37 11.86
CA LEU A 46 3.67 -6.61 11.20
C LEU A 46 4.81 -7.16 10.34
N SER A 47 4.85 -8.47 10.16
CA SER A 47 5.79 -9.10 9.23
C SER A 47 5.47 -8.72 7.79
N VAL A 48 6.44 -8.10 7.10
CA VAL A 48 6.31 -7.68 5.69
C VAL A 48 6.02 -8.90 4.79
N SER A 49 6.74 -10.00 4.99
CA SER A 49 6.61 -11.20 4.17
C SER A 49 5.23 -11.86 4.33
N THR A 50 4.73 -11.96 5.56
CA THR A 50 3.38 -12.48 5.83
C THR A 50 2.30 -11.56 5.26
N THR A 51 2.48 -10.24 5.40
CA THR A 51 1.54 -9.24 4.85
C THR A 51 1.48 -9.31 3.33
N LEU A 52 2.62 -9.45 2.64
CA LEU A 52 2.68 -9.62 1.19
C LEU A 52 1.98 -10.91 0.74
N LEU A 53 2.22 -12.03 1.45
CA LEU A 53 1.53 -13.28 1.17
C LEU A 53 0.00 -13.13 1.31
N CYS A 54 -0.46 -12.56 2.42
CA CYS A 54 -1.88 -12.33 2.66
C CYS A 54 -2.50 -11.37 1.65
N ALA A 55 -1.79 -10.31 1.24
CA ALA A 55 -2.23 -9.38 0.20
C ALA A 55 -2.37 -10.11 -1.16
N GLY A 56 -1.41 -10.97 -1.50
CA GLY A 56 -1.49 -11.80 -2.71
C GLY A 56 -2.68 -12.75 -2.69
N LEU A 57 -2.86 -13.51 -1.61
CA LEU A 57 -3.99 -14.43 -1.45
C LEU A 57 -5.33 -13.70 -1.45
N GLY A 58 -5.42 -12.55 -0.74
CA GLY A 58 -6.61 -11.70 -0.73
C GLY A 58 -6.95 -11.17 -2.12
N THR A 59 -5.95 -10.77 -2.90
CA THR A 59 -6.12 -10.32 -4.27
C THR A 59 -6.64 -11.44 -5.17
N LEU A 60 -6.09 -12.66 -5.04
CA LEU A 60 -6.57 -13.82 -5.80
C LEU A 60 -8.02 -14.16 -5.46
N LEU A 61 -8.36 -14.16 -4.18
CA LEU A 61 -9.74 -14.37 -3.71
C LEU A 61 -10.68 -13.30 -4.27
N PHE A 62 -10.28 -12.03 -4.24
CA PHE A 62 -11.03 -10.93 -4.82
C PHE A 62 -11.29 -11.13 -6.31
N HIS A 63 -10.27 -11.53 -7.09
CA HIS A 63 -10.43 -11.82 -8.50
C HIS A 63 -11.36 -13.00 -8.77
N LEU A 64 -11.35 -14.00 -7.90
CA LEU A 64 -12.26 -15.14 -7.99
C LEU A 64 -13.71 -14.70 -7.75
N VAL A 65 -13.97 -13.93 -6.69
CA VAL A 65 -15.31 -13.42 -6.34
C VAL A 65 -15.85 -12.45 -7.40
N THR A 66 -15.00 -11.55 -7.91
CA THR A 66 -15.38 -10.57 -8.95
C THR A 66 -15.40 -11.16 -10.36
N LYS A 67 -15.14 -12.48 -10.51
CA LYS A 67 -15.08 -13.18 -11.81
C LYS A 67 -14.11 -12.51 -12.78
N LYS A 68 -12.99 -11.97 -12.28
CA LYS A 68 -11.94 -11.26 -13.04
C LYS A 68 -12.44 -10.01 -13.79
N LYS A 69 -13.57 -9.42 -13.38
CA LYS A 69 -14.10 -8.20 -14.00
C LYS A 69 -13.43 -6.92 -13.51
N VAL A 70 -12.88 -6.94 -12.30
CA VAL A 70 -12.24 -5.77 -11.69
C VAL A 70 -10.73 -6.05 -11.57
N PRO A 71 -9.88 -5.44 -12.40
CA PRO A 71 -8.44 -5.61 -12.34
C PRO A 71 -7.85 -4.72 -11.23
N ALA A 72 -7.92 -5.18 -9.98
CA ALA A 72 -7.38 -4.45 -8.84
C ALA A 72 -6.48 -5.36 -8.01
N PHE A 73 -5.36 -4.81 -7.53
CA PHE A 73 -4.53 -5.41 -6.49
C PHE A 73 -4.99 -4.88 -5.13
N LEU A 74 -5.16 -5.78 -4.16
CA LEU A 74 -5.53 -5.42 -2.80
C LEU A 74 -4.28 -5.43 -1.93
N GLY A 75 -3.84 -4.26 -1.52
CA GLY A 75 -2.71 -4.07 -0.63
C GLY A 75 -3.11 -3.47 0.71
N SER A 76 -2.11 -3.17 1.53
CA SER A 76 -2.30 -2.51 2.82
C SER A 76 -2.84 -1.09 2.66
N SER A 77 -3.61 -0.63 3.64
CA SER A 77 -4.22 0.71 3.62
C SER A 77 -3.67 1.58 4.75
N PHE A 78 -3.21 2.77 4.41
CA PHE A 78 -2.80 3.80 5.37
C PHE A 78 -3.94 4.26 6.30
N ALA A 79 -5.19 4.10 5.90
CA ALA A 79 -6.34 4.48 6.72
C ALA A 79 -6.41 3.72 8.05
N TYR A 80 -5.85 2.51 8.13
CA TYR A 80 -5.84 1.71 9.35
C TYR A 80 -4.67 2.02 10.30
N LEU A 81 -3.68 2.81 9.88
CA LEU A 81 -2.52 3.14 10.73
C LEU A 81 -2.93 3.80 12.05
N GLY A 82 -3.93 4.70 12.01
CA GLY A 82 -4.49 5.30 13.22
C GLY A 82 -5.08 4.26 14.17
N GLY A 83 -5.77 3.25 13.64
CA GLY A 83 -6.30 2.14 14.44
C GLY A 83 -5.18 1.28 15.04
N PHE A 84 -4.15 0.97 14.28
CA PHE A 84 -2.96 0.25 14.78
C PHE A 84 -2.25 1.01 15.90
N SER A 85 -2.04 2.32 15.74
CA SER A 85 -1.35 3.13 16.75
C SER A 85 -2.11 3.24 18.07
N ILE A 86 -3.43 3.08 18.06
CA ILE A 86 -4.27 3.09 19.26
C ILE A 86 -4.32 1.70 19.92
N VAL A 87 -4.55 0.64 19.14
CA VAL A 87 -4.74 -0.72 19.66
C VAL A 87 -3.43 -1.43 19.95
N ALA A 88 -2.45 -1.29 19.05
CA ALA A 88 -1.15 -1.94 19.13
C ALA A 88 -0.03 -0.93 18.86
N PRO A 89 0.17 0.07 19.74
CA PRO A 89 1.23 1.04 19.56
C PRO A 89 2.60 0.34 19.55
N MET A 90 3.53 0.84 18.73
CA MET A 90 4.92 0.42 18.76
C MET A 90 5.52 0.71 20.14
N LEU A 91 6.33 -0.20 20.63
CA LEU A 91 7.01 -0.09 21.93
C LEU A 91 8.37 0.57 21.75
N ALA A 92 8.82 1.27 22.78
CA ALA A 92 10.15 1.84 22.82
C ALA A 92 11.22 0.74 22.94
N ASP A 93 12.29 0.89 22.17
CA ASP A 93 13.51 0.10 22.33
C ASP A 93 14.37 0.61 23.51
N ALA A 94 15.56 0.05 23.69
CA ALA A 94 16.50 0.46 24.74
C ALA A 94 16.95 1.92 24.62
N ASP A 95 16.90 2.48 23.42
CA ASP A 95 17.29 3.86 23.10
C ASP A 95 16.09 4.83 23.12
N GLY A 96 14.90 4.34 23.45
CA GLY A 96 13.66 5.14 23.53
C GLY A 96 12.96 5.37 22.21
N ASN A 97 13.41 4.75 21.09
CA ASN A 97 12.75 4.85 19.80
C ASN A 97 11.59 3.85 19.70
N LEU A 98 10.49 4.25 19.09
CA LEU A 98 9.31 3.40 18.90
C LEU A 98 9.51 2.45 17.70
N THR A 99 10.34 1.43 17.89
CA THR A 99 10.75 0.49 16.83
C THR A 99 10.37 -0.96 17.10
N VAL A 100 9.98 -1.28 18.35
CA VAL A 100 9.65 -2.64 18.75
C VAL A 100 8.17 -2.94 18.49
N ALA A 101 7.89 -4.02 17.77
CA ALA A 101 6.53 -4.45 17.50
C ALA A 101 5.81 -4.92 18.78
N ASN A 102 4.59 -4.45 19.00
CA ASN A 102 3.76 -4.90 20.11
C ASN A 102 3.06 -6.22 19.76
N THR A 103 3.81 -7.33 19.80
CA THR A 103 3.34 -8.64 19.39
C THR A 103 2.12 -9.13 20.16
N LYS A 104 1.95 -8.70 21.41
CA LYS A 104 0.78 -9.07 22.24
C LYS A 104 -0.52 -8.42 21.75
N MET A 105 -0.46 -7.20 21.25
CA MET A 105 -1.64 -6.43 20.85
C MET A 105 -1.91 -6.47 19.34
N LEU A 106 -0.92 -6.83 18.51
CA LEU A 106 -1.09 -6.96 17.06
C LEU A 106 -2.24 -7.88 16.64
N PRO A 107 -2.47 -9.07 17.24
CA PRO A 107 -3.59 -9.92 16.88
C PRO A 107 -4.95 -9.23 17.09
N TYR A 108 -5.10 -8.44 18.15
CA TYR A 108 -6.33 -7.69 18.42
C TYR A 108 -6.55 -6.57 17.40
N ALA A 109 -5.48 -5.87 17.01
CA ALA A 109 -5.56 -4.86 15.94
C ALA A 109 -5.96 -5.51 14.60
N CYS A 110 -5.36 -6.65 14.24
CA CYS A 110 -5.72 -7.40 13.03
C CYS A 110 -7.16 -7.90 13.09
N ALA A 111 -7.63 -8.41 14.23
CA ALA A 111 -9.02 -8.82 14.42
C ALA A 111 -9.98 -7.62 14.26
N ALA A 112 -9.67 -6.47 14.84
CA ALA A 112 -10.48 -5.25 14.68
C ALA A 112 -10.62 -4.83 13.22
N ILE A 113 -9.52 -4.91 12.44
CA ILE A 113 -9.54 -4.64 11.00
C ILE A 113 -10.38 -5.68 10.24
N ALA A 114 -10.28 -6.95 10.59
CA ALA A 114 -11.13 -7.99 10.00
C ALA A 114 -12.62 -7.72 10.27
N PHE A 115 -12.98 -7.31 11.50
CA PHE A 115 -14.34 -6.89 11.84
C PHE A 115 -14.78 -5.65 11.05
N SER A 116 -13.88 -4.70 10.76
CA SER A 116 -14.21 -3.54 9.93
C SER A 116 -14.67 -3.96 8.53
N GLY A 117 -14.25 -5.12 8.03
CA GLY A 117 -14.74 -5.72 6.79
C GLY A 117 -16.25 -5.93 6.76
N LEU A 118 -16.88 -6.17 7.91
CA LEU A 118 -18.35 -6.30 8.01
C LEU A 118 -19.07 -4.98 7.68
N VAL A 119 -18.44 -3.84 7.95
CA VAL A 119 -18.98 -2.52 7.59
C VAL A 119 -19.12 -2.40 6.05
N TYR A 120 -18.21 -2.99 5.29
CA TYR A 120 -18.33 -3.01 3.82
C TYR A 120 -19.50 -3.88 3.34
N LEU A 121 -19.82 -4.97 4.06
CA LEU A 121 -21.01 -5.77 3.74
C LEU A 121 -22.29 -4.97 3.99
N VAL A 122 -22.36 -4.25 5.12
CA VAL A 122 -23.49 -3.35 5.43
C VAL A 122 -23.58 -2.24 4.39
N ALA A 123 -22.47 -1.59 4.04
CA ALA A 123 -22.43 -0.56 3.01
C ALA A 123 -22.87 -1.10 1.64
N SER A 124 -22.44 -2.30 1.27
CA SER A 124 -22.87 -2.97 0.03
C SER A 124 -24.37 -3.23 0.01
N LEU A 125 -24.93 -3.71 1.12
CA LEU A 125 -26.38 -3.92 1.28
C LEU A 125 -27.15 -2.60 1.15
N LEU A 126 -26.69 -1.54 1.79
CA LEU A 126 -27.29 -0.21 1.71
C LEU A 126 -27.24 0.34 0.26
N ILE A 127 -26.11 0.17 -0.45
CA ILE A 127 -25.97 0.60 -1.83
C ILE A 127 -26.89 -0.22 -2.74
N SER A 128 -27.02 -1.53 -2.50
CA SER A 128 -27.90 -2.41 -3.25
C SER A 128 -29.38 -2.03 -3.09
N THR A 129 -29.80 -1.64 -1.87
CA THR A 129 -31.19 -1.32 -1.57
C THR A 129 -31.57 0.11 -1.92
N PHE A 130 -30.74 1.10 -1.60
CA PHE A 130 -31.03 2.53 -1.76
C PHE A 130 -30.42 3.16 -3.01
N GLY A 131 -29.53 2.45 -3.68
CA GLY A 131 -28.79 2.93 -4.84
C GLY A 131 -27.61 3.83 -4.50
N ILE A 132 -26.56 3.75 -5.31
CA ILE A 132 -25.29 4.45 -5.12
C ILE A 132 -25.47 5.99 -5.03
N ARG A 133 -26.36 6.58 -5.80
CA ARG A 133 -26.57 8.04 -5.81
C ARG A 133 -27.03 8.59 -4.46
N ARG A 134 -27.87 7.84 -3.71
CA ARG A 134 -28.34 8.26 -2.40
C ARG A 134 -27.25 8.14 -1.35
N ILE A 135 -26.54 7.01 -1.37
CA ILE A 135 -25.46 6.73 -0.40
C ILE A 135 -24.31 7.73 -0.58
N MET A 136 -23.90 8.03 -1.82
CA MET A 136 -22.83 9.00 -2.09
C MET A 136 -23.15 10.44 -1.65
N LYS A 137 -24.40 10.77 -1.41
CA LYS A 137 -24.75 12.07 -0.80
C LYS A 137 -24.28 12.22 0.64
N PHE A 138 -24.08 11.10 1.36
CA PHE A 138 -23.54 11.10 2.73
C PHE A 138 -22.01 11.23 2.75
N PHE A 139 -21.35 11.07 1.61
CA PHE A 139 -19.89 11.18 1.45
C PHE A 139 -19.50 12.33 0.51
N PRO A 140 -19.95 13.56 0.76
CA PRO A 140 -19.57 14.69 -0.09
C PRO A 140 -18.07 15.01 0.09
N PRO A 141 -17.44 15.71 -0.87
CA PRO A 141 -16.03 16.08 -0.79
C PRO A 141 -15.66 16.89 0.46
N VAL A 142 -16.63 17.62 1.03
CA VAL A 142 -16.46 18.36 2.31
C VAL A 142 -16.18 17.40 3.49
N VAL A 143 -16.65 16.16 3.44
CA VAL A 143 -16.39 15.14 4.47
C VAL A 143 -15.13 14.35 4.14
N THR A 144 -14.99 13.90 2.90
CA THR A 144 -13.86 13.04 2.49
C THR A 144 -12.55 13.81 2.42
N GLY A 145 -12.57 15.09 2.05
CA GLY A 145 -11.37 15.95 2.00
C GLY A 145 -10.63 16.06 3.34
N PRO A 146 -11.29 16.51 4.42
CA PRO A 146 -10.68 16.56 5.75
C PRO A 146 -10.17 15.22 6.25
N ILE A 147 -10.83 14.11 5.95
CA ILE A 147 -10.37 12.75 6.33
C ILE A 147 -9.03 12.45 5.65
N ILE A 148 -8.90 12.72 4.35
CA ILE A 148 -7.64 12.51 3.61
C ILE A 148 -6.52 13.39 4.17
N ILE A 149 -6.81 14.66 4.47
CA ILE A 149 -5.85 15.57 5.10
C ILE A 149 -5.41 15.04 6.46
N SER A 150 -6.35 14.58 7.28
CA SER A 150 -6.04 14.02 8.61
C SER A 150 -5.13 12.79 8.52
N ILE A 151 -5.35 11.89 7.55
CA ILE A 151 -4.46 10.74 7.30
C ILE A 151 -3.05 11.23 6.97
N GLY A 152 -2.92 12.23 6.10
CA GLY A 152 -1.61 12.81 5.76
C GLY A 152 -0.90 13.43 6.96
N LEU A 153 -1.63 14.15 7.82
CA LEU A 153 -1.08 14.75 9.04
C LEU A 153 -0.64 13.70 10.08
N ILE A 154 -1.37 12.60 10.20
CA ILE A 154 -0.99 11.48 11.09
C ILE A 154 0.32 10.83 10.62
N LEU A 155 0.54 10.76 9.30
CA LEU A 155 1.75 10.16 8.72
C LEU A 155 2.96 11.11 8.69
N ALA A 156 2.74 12.41 8.76
CA ALA A 156 3.81 13.40 8.62
C ALA A 156 4.95 13.25 9.66
N PRO A 157 4.70 13.03 10.97
CA PRO A 157 5.77 12.80 11.94
C PRO A 157 6.64 11.61 11.58
N SER A 158 6.04 10.48 11.19
CA SER A 158 6.77 9.28 10.76
C SER A 158 7.63 9.54 9.51
N ALA A 159 7.12 10.31 8.55
CA ALA A 159 7.87 10.69 7.37
C ALA A 159 9.10 11.53 7.75
N ILE A 160 8.95 12.52 8.65
CA ILE A 160 10.05 13.37 9.13
C ILE A 160 11.09 12.53 9.85
N THR A 161 10.69 11.63 10.75
CA THR A 161 11.61 10.74 11.47
C THR A 161 12.42 9.88 10.49
N ASN A 162 11.78 9.31 9.47
CA ASN A 162 12.47 8.53 8.44
C ASN A 162 13.42 9.39 7.59
N CYS A 163 13.10 10.65 7.32
CA CYS A 163 13.99 11.58 6.62
C CYS A 163 15.25 11.91 7.43
N GLN A 164 15.16 11.95 8.76
CA GLN A 164 16.30 12.25 9.65
C GLN A 164 17.43 11.22 9.50
N ALA A 165 17.14 9.99 9.09
CA ALA A 165 18.16 8.98 8.83
C ALA A 165 19.14 9.41 7.71
N ASN A 166 18.63 10.05 6.65
CA ASN A 166 19.45 10.62 5.58
C ASN A 166 18.66 11.65 4.75
N TRP A 167 18.86 12.94 5.07
CA TRP A 167 18.17 14.05 4.39
C TRP A 167 18.46 14.14 2.89
N LEU A 168 19.69 13.79 2.46
CA LEU A 168 20.05 13.82 1.05
C LEU A 168 19.19 12.85 0.26
N LEU A 169 19.07 11.60 0.71
CA LEU A 169 18.26 10.59 0.07
C LEU A 169 16.78 10.97 0.08
N ALA A 170 16.29 11.56 1.18
CA ALA A 170 14.93 12.04 1.30
C ALA A 170 14.61 13.13 0.25
N PHE A 171 15.48 14.12 0.09
CA PHE A 171 15.31 15.19 -0.91
C PHE A 171 15.41 14.66 -2.34
N VAL A 172 16.32 13.70 -2.62
CA VAL A 172 16.43 13.06 -3.94
C VAL A 172 15.15 12.31 -4.27
N ALA A 173 14.64 11.50 -3.32
CA ALA A 173 13.39 10.76 -3.52
C ALA A 173 12.21 11.70 -3.77
N LEU A 174 12.00 12.70 -2.89
CA LEU A 174 10.92 13.68 -3.01
C LEU A 174 11.02 14.49 -4.29
N GLY A 175 12.21 15.01 -4.62
CA GLY A 175 12.44 15.77 -5.84
C GLY A 175 12.15 14.95 -7.10
N THR A 176 12.58 13.69 -7.11
CA THR A 176 12.29 12.78 -8.23
C THR A 176 10.79 12.54 -8.39
N VAL A 177 10.07 12.30 -7.29
CA VAL A 177 8.60 12.11 -7.31
C VAL A 177 7.91 13.37 -7.85
N ILE A 178 8.31 14.56 -7.41
CA ILE A 178 7.74 15.84 -7.87
C ILE A 178 8.00 16.03 -9.37
N VAL A 179 9.24 15.81 -9.83
CA VAL A 179 9.62 15.92 -11.25
C VAL A 179 8.81 14.94 -12.10
N CYS A 180 8.68 13.68 -11.68
CA CYS A 180 7.90 12.68 -12.39
C CYS A 180 6.41 13.06 -12.47
N ASN A 181 5.84 13.65 -11.41
CA ASN A 181 4.44 14.06 -11.40
C ASN A 181 4.17 15.28 -12.31
N ILE A 182 5.07 16.25 -12.32
CA ILE A 182 4.87 17.53 -13.07
C ILE A 182 5.24 17.35 -14.54
N TRP A 183 6.43 16.83 -14.82
CA TRP A 183 6.97 16.74 -16.18
C TRP A 183 6.90 15.33 -16.77
N GLY A 184 6.58 14.31 -15.97
CA GLY A 184 6.48 12.92 -16.45
C GLY A 184 5.39 12.76 -17.51
N LYS A 185 5.68 11.91 -18.52
CA LYS A 185 4.74 11.51 -19.58
C LYS A 185 4.61 9.99 -19.60
N GLY A 186 3.44 9.49 -20.00
CA GLY A 186 3.19 8.05 -20.12
C GLY A 186 3.42 7.30 -18.81
N MET A 187 4.26 6.26 -18.83
CA MET A 187 4.53 5.40 -17.66
C MET A 187 5.23 6.14 -16.51
N VAL A 188 6.07 7.14 -16.79
CA VAL A 188 6.79 7.92 -15.76
C VAL A 188 5.81 8.65 -14.84
N LYS A 189 4.73 9.21 -15.40
CA LYS A 189 3.69 9.89 -14.62
C LYS A 189 2.86 8.94 -13.76
N ILE A 190 2.83 7.67 -14.12
CA ILE A 190 2.00 6.66 -13.45
C ILE A 190 2.77 6.00 -12.29
N LEU A 191 4.11 5.94 -12.36
CA LEU A 191 4.98 5.26 -11.40
C LEU A 191 5.97 6.21 -10.68
N PRO A 192 5.57 7.42 -10.25
CA PRO A 192 6.51 8.40 -9.70
C PRO A 192 7.18 7.89 -8.42
N ILE A 193 6.43 7.18 -7.57
CA ILE A 193 6.95 6.65 -6.29
C ILE A 193 8.01 5.58 -6.55
N LEU A 194 7.77 4.65 -7.48
CA LEU A 194 8.75 3.62 -7.83
C LEU A 194 10.03 4.24 -8.37
N ILE A 195 9.90 5.22 -9.28
CA ILE A 195 11.06 5.90 -9.85
C ILE A 195 11.83 6.66 -8.77
N GLY A 196 11.13 7.33 -7.84
CA GLY A 196 11.73 8.00 -6.69
C GLY A 196 12.53 7.05 -5.81
N VAL A 197 11.98 5.87 -5.50
CA VAL A 197 12.68 4.83 -4.73
C VAL A 197 13.91 4.31 -5.49
N LEU A 198 13.79 4.01 -6.78
CA LEU A 198 14.92 3.49 -7.57
C LEU A 198 16.05 4.52 -7.71
N VAL A 199 15.71 5.79 -7.95
CA VAL A 199 16.71 6.86 -8.06
C VAL A 199 17.39 7.11 -6.72
N SER A 200 16.63 7.20 -5.61
CA SER A 200 17.22 7.38 -4.28
C SER A 200 18.06 6.18 -3.87
N TYR A 201 17.66 4.96 -4.23
CA TYR A 201 18.46 3.76 -4.00
C TYR A 201 19.77 3.77 -4.79
N ALA A 202 19.72 4.19 -6.07
CA ALA A 202 20.94 4.34 -6.87
C ALA A 202 21.90 5.37 -6.27
N VAL A 203 21.39 6.49 -5.76
CA VAL A 203 22.20 7.47 -5.03
C VAL A 203 22.75 6.89 -3.74
N ALA A 204 21.97 6.11 -3.00
CA ALA A 204 22.41 5.44 -1.77
C ALA A 204 23.56 4.45 -2.04
N LEU A 205 23.52 3.74 -3.18
CA LEU A 205 24.61 2.87 -3.63
C LEU A 205 25.90 3.65 -3.87
N VAL A 206 25.82 4.76 -4.60
CA VAL A 206 26.98 5.60 -4.92
C VAL A 206 27.57 6.26 -3.66
N THR A 207 26.72 6.65 -2.71
CA THR A 207 27.16 7.26 -1.45
C THR A 207 27.59 6.25 -0.39
N GLY A 208 27.52 4.94 -0.68
CA GLY A 208 27.90 3.89 0.27
C GLY A 208 26.97 3.77 1.48
N ALA A 209 25.74 4.31 1.38
CA ALA A 209 24.76 4.28 2.46
C ALA A 209 23.97 2.95 2.54
N VAL A 210 24.24 1.99 1.65
CA VAL A 210 23.58 0.69 1.62
C VAL A 210 24.41 -0.36 2.33
N ASP A 211 23.83 -1.01 3.34
CA ASP A 211 24.40 -2.18 4.00
C ASP A 211 23.96 -3.46 3.26
N PHE A 212 24.93 -4.12 2.62
CA PHE A 212 24.68 -5.38 1.90
C PHE A 212 24.78 -6.62 2.80
N GLN A 213 25.26 -6.48 4.04
CA GLN A 213 25.47 -7.62 4.93
C GLN A 213 24.15 -8.35 5.20
N ARG A 214 23.08 -7.60 5.46
CA ARG A 214 21.73 -8.17 5.65
C ARG A 214 21.19 -8.93 4.44
N ILE A 215 21.60 -8.54 3.23
CA ILE A 215 21.18 -9.22 1.99
C ILE A 215 21.96 -10.54 1.84
N SER A 216 23.24 -10.55 2.16
CA SER A 216 24.08 -11.75 2.05
C SER A 216 23.70 -12.84 3.07
N GLU A 217 23.18 -12.44 4.24
CA GLU A 217 22.74 -13.35 5.31
C GLU A 217 21.29 -13.84 5.11
N ALA A 218 20.53 -13.20 4.19
CA ALA A 218 19.14 -13.57 3.93
C ALA A 218 19.02 -14.90 3.20
N ALA A 219 18.10 -15.76 3.64
CA ALA A 219 17.81 -17.00 2.94
C ALA A 219 17.14 -16.70 1.58
N TRP A 220 17.67 -17.30 0.51
CA TRP A 220 17.14 -17.15 -0.85
C TRP A 220 15.71 -17.66 -1.02
N ILE A 221 15.34 -18.71 -0.26
CA ILE A 221 14.00 -19.29 -0.24
C ILE A 221 13.60 -19.50 1.21
N GLY A 222 12.48 -18.92 1.60
CA GLY A 222 11.92 -19.08 2.94
C GLY A 222 10.39 -19.09 2.90
N ILE A 223 9.77 -19.85 3.79
CA ILE A 223 8.31 -19.80 3.97
C ILE A 223 8.01 -18.56 4.81
N PRO A 224 7.16 -17.63 4.32
CA PRO A 224 6.88 -16.36 5.00
C PRO A 224 5.91 -16.49 6.19
N LEU A 225 5.89 -17.66 6.84
CA LEU A 225 5.05 -18.00 7.99
C LEU A 225 5.95 -18.18 9.20
N HIS A 226 6.32 -17.07 9.84
CA HIS A 226 7.02 -17.12 11.13
C HIS A 226 5.98 -17.24 12.25
N LYS A 227 6.19 -18.17 13.19
CA LYS A 227 5.30 -18.36 14.35
C LYS A 227 5.11 -17.09 15.17
N GLU A 228 6.17 -16.30 15.29
CA GLU A 228 6.15 -14.98 15.97
C GLU A 228 5.25 -13.95 15.28
N ALA A 229 5.06 -14.06 13.95
CA ALA A 229 4.21 -13.16 13.19
C ALA A 229 2.70 -13.50 13.30
N MET A 230 2.38 -14.68 13.76
CA MET A 230 0.98 -15.13 13.95
C MET A 230 0.49 -15.03 15.39
N GLY A 231 1.35 -14.66 16.35
CA GLY A 231 0.97 -14.57 17.75
C GLY A 231 0.58 -15.92 18.38
N LEU A 232 1.09 -17.03 17.83
CA LEU A 232 0.86 -18.41 18.29
C LEU A 232 2.07 -18.91 19.08
#